data_9153ade9d86e83387546b3092c135b57
#
_entry.id   9153ade9d86e83387546b3092c135b57
#
_cell.length_a   1.000
_cell.length_b   1.000
_cell.length_c   1.000
_cell.angle_alpha   90.00
_cell.angle_beta   90.00
_cell.angle_gamma   90.00
#
_symmetry.space_group_name_H-M   'P 1'
#
loop_
_entity.id
_entity.type
_entity.pdbx_description
1 polymer ?
#
loop_
_entity_poly.entity_id
_entity_poly.type
_entity_poly.pdbx_seq_one_letter_code
_entity_poly.pdbx_strand_id
1 'polypeptide(L)'
;MTYPFSAIVGHDRLRLALLLCAVHPEIGGVLIRGEKGTAKSTAVRGLAKVLSAASDDGEARLVELPIGATEDRIVGSLDLQKVLRDGEHAFSPGLLARAHNGVLYVDEVNLLHDHLVDVLLDAAAMGRVHVERDGISHSHEARFVLIGTMNPEEGELRPQLLDRFGLTVDVHASRDVDVRVDVIRQRMAYEADPEGFAARYADADAELARRIRSARAAVGSIRLPDSELRRIAALCAAFDVDGMRADLVIARTAVAHAAWRGADAVAEEDVRVAAELALPHRRRRDPFDDPGLDPEQLDEAMSQAADAADGEPEPDPDPPGGGGSGDMPGSAVPQGSSNSSSRPSAAPSGLFRTRTLVVPGVGEGAPGRRSRARNRTGTVISSSPDEGHGLHVFGTLLATAGRQRESGPPRPRPDDVRRAVREGREGNLVIFVVDASGSMAARDRMAAVSGATLSLLRDAYQRRDKVAVITFRQHGARVLLPPTSSVHIARRRLTRFDTGGKTPLAQGLLAARDVVVREKVRDPARRALVVVLTDGRATGGP
;
A
#
# COMPACT_ATOMS: atom_id res chain seq x y z
N MET A 1 -11.55 14.91 -26.00
CA MET A 1 -11.81 13.47 -26.29
C MET A 1 -10.93 12.59 -25.40
N THR A 2 -11.41 11.36 -25.11
CA THR A 2 -10.66 10.39 -24.29
C THR A 2 -9.83 9.50 -25.21
N TYR A 3 -8.58 9.22 -24.82
CA TYR A 3 -7.69 8.30 -25.53
C TYR A 3 -8.30 6.88 -25.51
N PRO A 4 -8.36 6.16 -26.66
CA PRO A 4 -8.94 4.81 -26.72
C PRO A 4 -8.18 3.81 -25.86
N PHE A 5 -8.87 2.94 -25.15
CA PHE A 5 -8.25 1.91 -24.30
C PHE A 5 -7.47 0.88 -25.14
N SER A 6 -8.01 0.49 -26.28
CA SER A 6 -7.38 -0.45 -27.22
C SER A 6 -6.11 0.08 -27.87
N ALA A 7 -5.90 1.43 -27.88
CA ALA A 7 -4.71 2.06 -28.44
C ALA A 7 -3.51 2.09 -27.47
N ILE A 8 -3.65 1.61 -26.25
CA ILE A 8 -2.59 1.61 -25.23
C ILE A 8 -1.57 0.54 -25.57
N VAL A 9 -0.30 0.94 -25.71
CA VAL A 9 0.82 0.09 -26.07
C VAL A 9 1.73 -0.17 -24.86
N GLY A 10 2.27 -1.38 -24.74
CA GLY A 10 3.32 -1.73 -23.78
C GLY A 10 2.89 -1.93 -22.33
N HIS A 11 1.60 -2.03 -22.03
CA HIS A 11 1.06 -2.21 -20.69
C HIS A 11 0.07 -3.38 -20.62
N ASP A 12 0.41 -4.54 -21.16
CA ASP A 12 -0.53 -5.68 -21.29
C ASP A 12 -1.00 -6.20 -19.94
N ARG A 13 -0.10 -6.32 -18.95
CA ARG A 13 -0.49 -6.71 -17.57
C ARG A 13 -1.45 -5.71 -16.93
N LEU A 14 -1.23 -4.41 -17.13
CA LEU A 14 -2.14 -3.37 -16.63
C LEU A 14 -3.51 -3.48 -17.31
N ARG A 15 -3.52 -3.61 -18.64
CA ARG A 15 -4.78 -3.76 -19.39
C ARG A 15 -5.56 -4.98 -18.92
N LEU A 16 -4.87 -6.12 -18.75
CA LEU A 16 -5.50 -7.36 -18.26
C LEU A 16 -6.08 -7.19 -16.85
N ALA A 17 -5.31 -6.66 -15.90
CA ALA A 17 -5.78 -6.45 -14.53
C ALA A 17 -7.02 -5.54 -14.47
N LEU A 18 -7.01 -4.46 -15.27
CA LEU A 18 -8.14 -3.55 -15.39
C LEU A 18 -9.37 -4.23 -15.99
N LEU A 19 -9.20 -5.06 -17.02
CA LEU A 19 -10.28 -5.82 -17.66
C LEU A 19 -10.85 -6.88 -16.72
N LEU A 20 -10.01 -7.61 -15.97
CA LEU A 20 -10.48 -8.62 -15.00
C LEU A 20 -11.30 -8.00 -13.87
N CYS A 21 -10.86 -6.86 -13.32
CA CYS A 21 -11.65 -6.11 -12.35
C CYS A 21 -12.93 -5.51 -12.96
N ALA A 22 -12.90 -5.18 -14.24
CA ALA A 22 -14.11 -4.76 -14.97
C ALA A 22 -15.11 -5.92 -15.16
N VAL A 23 -14.63 -7.14 -15.39
CA VAL A 23 -15.44 -8.36 -15.50
C VAL A 23 -16.01 -8.74 -14.14
N HIS A 24 -15.19 -8.74 -13.08
CA HIS A 24 -15.58 -9.16 -11.73
C HIS A 24 -15.14 -8.13 -10.67
N PRO A 25 -15.95 -7.09 -10.41
CA PRO A 25 -15.60 -6.02 -9.45
C PRO A 25 -15.30 -6.51 -8.03
N GLU A 26 -15.87 -7.66 -7.62
CA GLU A 26 -15.65 -8.27 -6.29
C GLU A 26 -14.21 -8.79 -6.07
N ILE A 27 -13.34 -8.74 -7.08
CA ILE A 27 -11.90 -8.94 -6.93
C ILE A 27 -11.32 -7.93 -5.91
N GLY A 28 -11.92 -6.71 -5.80
CA GLY A 28 -11.53 -5.72 -4.78
C GLY A 28 -10.62 -4.62 -5.31
N GLY A 29 -10.60 -4.40 -6.63
CA GLY A 29 -9.90 -3.28 -7.28
C GLY A 29 -8.44 -3.53 -7.65
N VAL A 30 -7.85 -2.55 -8.34
CA VAL A 30 -6.47 -2.57 -8.84
C VAL A 30 -5.66 -1.43 -8.24
N LEU A 31 -4.48 -1.74 -7.71
CA LEU A 31 -3.48 -0.75 -7.36
C LEU A 31 -2.40 -0.70 -8.46
N ILE A 32 -2.27 0.45 -9.12
CA ILE A 32 -1.28 0.68 -10.17
C ILE A 32 -0.10 1.43 -9.55
N ARG A 33 1.03 0.75 -9.40
CA ARG A 33 2.26 1.33 -8.87
C ARG A 33 3.18 1.72 -10.02
N GLY A 34 3.74 2.92 -10.00
CA GLY A 34 4.70 3.34 -11.01
C GLY A 34 4.99 4.82 -11.03
N GLU A 35 6.02 5.19 -11.75
CA GLU A 35 6.52 6.56 -11.88
C GLU A 35 5.50 7.48 -12.58
N LYS A 36 5.66 8.79 -12.41
CA LYS A 36 4.85 9.80 -13.13
C LYS A 36 5.08 9.69 -14.64
N GLY A 37 4.04 9.95 -15.42
CA GLY A 37 4.13 9.93 -16.88
C GLY A 37 4.00 8.56 -17.54
N THR A 38 3.65 7.50 -16.83
CA THR A 38 3.47 6.14 -17.37
C THR A 38 2.05 5.84 -17.87
N ALA A 39 1.30 6.84 -18.28
CA ALA A 39 -0.06 6.76 -18.85
C ALA A 39 -1.13 6.08 -17.98
N LYS A 40 -0.93 5.96 -16.65
CA LYS A 40 -1.88 5.32 -15.72
C LYS A 40 -3.29 5.91 -15.82
N SER A 41 -3.42 7.23 -15.65
CA SER A 41 -4.70 7.95 -15.72
C SER A 41 -5.35 7.87 -17.12
N THR A 42 -4.53 7.79 -18.18
CA THR A 42 -5.02 7.60 -19.55
C THR A 42 -5.69 6.23 -19.71
N ALA A 43 -5.09 5.18 -19.15
CA ALA A 43 -5.64 3.83 -19.19
C ALA A 43 -6.98 3.75 -18.43
N VAL A 44 -7.06 4.38 -17.25
CA VAL A 44 -8.29 4.39 -16.45
C VAL A 44 -9.43 5.12 -17.17
N ARG A 45 -9.16 6.28 -17.76
CA ARG A 45 -10.16 7.03 -18.52
C ARG A 45 -10.62 6.29 -19.77
N GLY A 46 -9.69 5.62 -20.46
CA GLY A 46 -10.00 4.76 -21.60
C GLY A 46 -10.92 3.59 -21.21
N LEU A 47 -10.58 2.89 -20.12
CA LEU A 47 -11.42 1.81 -19.58
C LEU A 47 -12.82 2.30 -19.22
N ALA A 48 -12.95 3.44 -18.53
CA ALA A 48 -14.25 3.98 -18.15
C ALA A 48 -15.16 4.21 -19.36
N LYS A 49 -14.58 4.68 -20.49
CA LYS A 49 -15.32 4.82 -21.76
C LYS A 49 -15.79 3.47 -22.30
N VAL A 50 -14.94 2.44 -22.27
CA VAL A 50 -15.31 1.08 -22.70
C VAL A 50 -16.41 0.51 -21.80
N LEU A 51 -16.33 0.72 -20.48
CA LEU A 51 -17.34 0.27 -19.51
C LEU A 51 -18.68 0.98 -19.70
N SER A 52 -18.68 2.28 -20.03
CA SER A 52 -19.92 2.99 -20.37
C SER A 52 -20.60 2.37 -21.60
N ALA A 53 -19.83 1.95 -22.59
CA ALA A 53 -20.36 1.23 -23.76
C ALA A 53 -20.77 -0.23 -23.45
N ALA A 54 -20.25 -0.82 -22.37
CA ALA A 54 -20.59 -2.16 -21.90
C ALA A 54 -21.84 -2.20 -21.00
N SER A 55 -22.27 -1.06 -20.43
CA SER A 55 -23.46 -0.96 -19.57
C SER A 55 -24.72 -0.81 -20.40
N ASP A 56 -25.80 -1.51 -20.02
CA ASP A 56 -27.07 -1.45 -20.72
C ASP A 56 -27.74 -0.06 -20.61
N ASP A 57 -27.54 0.62 -19.48
CA ASP A 57 -28.07 1.97 -19.22
C ASP A 57 -27.14 3.09 -19.73
N GLY A 58 -25.97 2.78 -20.30
CA GLY A 58 -24.99 3.76 -20.77
C GLY A 58 -24.37 4.64 -19.66
N GLU A 59 -24.60 4.32 -18.38
CA GLU A 59 -24.32 5.19 -17.23
C GLU A 59 -23.05 4.83 -16.43
N ALA A 60 -22.16 3.93 -16.91
CA ALA A 60 -20.92 3.67 -16.18
C ALA A 60 -20.08 4.94 -16.09
N ARG A 61 -20.14 5.60 -14.94
CA ARG A 61 -19.47 6.89 -14.70
C ARG A 61 -18.06 6.70 -14.18
N LEU A 62 -17.13 7.52 -14.68
CA LEU A 62 -15.83 7.72 -14.03
C LEU A 62 -16.00 8.77 -12.93
N VAL A 63 -15.79 8.35 -11.70
CA VAL A 63 -15.76 9.24 -10.55
C VAL A 63 -14.32 9.36 -10.07
N GLU A 64 -13.75 10.55 -10.19
CA GLU A 64 -12.40 10.83 -9.70
C GLU A 64 -12.48 11.37 -8.27
N LEU A 65 -11.69 10.79 -7.36
CA LEU A 65 -11.61 11.23 -5.97
C LEU A 65 -10.54 12.33 -5.85
N PRO A 66 -10.90 13.56 -5.45
CA PRO A 66 -9.92 14.61 -5.23
C PRO A 66 -9.08 14.35 -3.97
N ILE A 67 -7.79 14.69 -4.00
CA ILE A 67 -6.82 14.47 -2.90
C ILE A 67 -7.29 15.08 -1.56
N GLY A 68 -8.06 16.15 -1.57
CA GLY A 68 -8.59 16.80 -0.36
C GLY A 68 -10.01 16.38 0.02
N ALA A 69 -10.53 15.27 -0.49
CA ALA A 69 -11.90 14.83 -0.17
C ALA A 69 -12.05 14.53 1.32
N THR A 70 -13.16 14.98 1.89
CA THR A 70 -13.59 14.62 3.25
C THR A 70 -14.42 13.34 3.22
N GLU A 71 -14.53 12.67 4.36
CA GLU A 71 -15.33 11.45 4.50
C GLU A 71 -16.80 11.69 4.08
N ASP A 72 -17.39 12.81 4.49
CA ASP A 72 -18.77 13.19 4.12
C ASP A 72 -18.98 13.28 2.62
N ARG A 73 -17.97 13.75 1.90
CA ARG A 73 -18.02 13.82 0.43
C ARG A 73 -17.92 12.44 -0.21
N ILE A 74 -17.23 11.51 0.43
CA ILE A 74 -17.02 10.14 -0.06
C ILE A 74 -18.28 9.30 0.18
N VAL A 75 -18.73 9.19 1.43
CA VAL A 75 -19.85 8.33 1.80
C VAL A 75 -21.21 8.99 1.65
N GLY A 76 -21.26 10.32 1.72
CA GLY A 76 -22.47 11.12 1.74
C GLY A 76 -22.74 11.74 3.12
N SER A 77 -23.66 12.68 3.17
CA SER A 77 -24.03 13.42 4.37
C SER A 77 -25.51 13.74 4.40
N LEU A 78 -25.98 14.22 5.55
CA LEU A 78 -27.32 14.79 5.66
C LEU A 78 -27.45 16.07 4.83
N ASP A 79 -28.54 16.22 4.11
CA ASP A 79 -28.92 17.47 3.45
C ASP A 79 -29.50 18.43 4.50
N LEU A 80 -28.62 19.19 5.15
CA LEU A 80 -29.01 20.14 6.18
C LEU A 80 -29.99 21.21 5.68
N GLN A 81 -29.96 21.53 4.37
CA GLN A 81 -30.89 22.52 3.82
C GLN A 81 -32.32 21.97 3.76
N LYS A 82 -32.51 20.71 3.41
CA LYS A 82 -33.83 20.07 3.44
C LYS A 82 -34.30 19.85 4.87
N VAL A 83 -33.39 19.42 5.78
CA VAL A 83 -33.74 19.25 7.19
C VAL A 83 -34.24 20.57 7.80
N LEU A 84 -33.56 21.68 7.50
CA LEU A 84 -33.91 22.99 8.06
C LEU A 84 -35.16 23.60 7.41
N ARG A 85 -35.41 23.33 6.11
CA ARG A 85 -36.54 23.91 5.39
C ARG A 85 -37.83 23.11 5.53
N ASP A 86 -37.71 21.79 5.43
CA ASP A 86 -38.87 20.90 5.29
C ASP A 86 -39.06 20.00 6.52
N GLY A 87 -38.10 20.00 7.48
CA GLY A 87 -38.12 19.10 8.64
C GLY A 87 -37.88 17.63 8.28
N GLU A 88 -37.60 17.32 7.02
CA GLU A 88 -37.37 15.96 6.54
C GLU A 88 -35.89 15.59 6.53
N HIS A 89 -35.59 14.41 7.04
CA HIS A 89 -34.23 13.86 7.00
C HIS A 89 -33.94 13.33 5.60
N ALA A 90 -33.26 14.16 4.78
CA ALA A 90 -32.82 13.77 3.45
C ALA A 90 -31.32 13.45 3.45
N PHE A 91 -30.94 12.34 2.80
CA PHE A 91 -29.55 11.96 2.59
C PHE A 91 -29.05 12.51 1.25
N SER A 92 -27.87 13.16 1.27
CA SER A 92 -27.14 13.59 0.07
C SER A 92 -26.12 12.54 -0.32
N PRO A 93 -26.27 11.84 -1.46
CA PRO A 93 -25.37 10.77 -1.88
C PRO A 93 -23.94 11.26 -2.12
N GLY A 94 -22.94 10.53 -1.58
CA GLY A 94 -21.53 10.80 -1.78
C GLY A 94 -20.97 10.28 -3.10
N LEU A 95 -19.63 10.34 -3.23
CA LEU A 95 -18.93 9.86 -4.42
C LEU A 95 -19.08 8.36 -4.63
N LEU A 96 -19.17 7.55 -3.56
CA LEU A 96 -19.36 6.09 -3.64
C LEU A 96 -20.70 5.72 -4.28
N ALA A 97 -21.79 6.41 -3.92
CA ALA A 97 -23.08 6.21 -4.56
C ALA A 97 -23.06 6.60 -6.06
N ARG A 98 -22.35 7.69 -6.38
CA ARG A 98 -22.18 8.16 -7.77
C ARG A 98 -21.33 7.23 -8.64
N ALA A 99 -20.40 6.48 -8.01
CA ALA A 99 -19.55 5.52 -8.69
C ALA A 99 -20.23 4.16 -8.94
N HIS A 100 -21.44 3.96 -8.41
CA HIS A 100 -22.18 2.71 -8.58
C HIS A 100 -22.28 2.31 -10.06
N ASN A 101 -21.99 1.05 -10.37
CA ASN A 101 -21.88 0.46 -11.72
C ASN A 101 -20.80 1.12 -12.63
N GLY A 102 -19.94 1.97 -12.07
CA GLY A 102 -18.88 2.68 -12.78
C GLY A 102 -17.48 2.38 -12.28
N VAL A 103 -16.61 3.38 -12.41
CA VAL A 103 -15.21 3.36 -11.97
C VAL A 103 -15.01 4.44 -10.91
N LEU A 104 -14.45 4.06 -9.77
CA LEU A 104 -13.91 5.00 -8.80
C LEU A 104 -12.39 5.06 -8.97
N TYR A 105 -11.90 6.21 -9.41
CA TYR A 105 -10.48 6.45 -9.61
C TYR A 105 -9.90 7.31 -8.50
N VAL A 106 -8.84 6.81 -7.89
CA VAL A 106 -8.11 7.48 -6.81
C VAL A 106 -6.67 7.70 -7.26
N ASP A 107 -6.34 8.93 -7.61
CA ASP A 107 -4.96 9.29 -7.95
C ASP A 107 -4.14 9.50 -6.68
N GLU A 108 -2.90 8.98 -6.66
CA GLU A 108 -1.98 9.07 -5.53
C GLU A 108 -2.63 8.63 -4.19
N VAL A 109 -3.21 7.43 -4.19
CA VAL A 109 -3.92 6.86 -3.02
C VAL A 109 -3.06 6.83 -1.75
N ASN A 110 -1.73 6.77 -1.88
CA ASN A 110 -0.77 6.83 -0.77
C ASN A 110 -0.74 8.20 -0.05
N LEU A 111 -1.28 9.26 -0.67
CA LEU A 111 -1.38 10.59 -0.06
C LEU A 111 -2.70 10.78 0.71
N LEU A 112 -3.68 9.91 0.54
CA LEU A 112 -4.92 9.95 1.32
C LEU A 112 -4.67 9.54 2.77
N HIS A 113 -5.55 10.01 3.66
CA HIS A 113 -5.59 9.49 5.03
C HIS A 113 -5.99 8.02 5.03
N ASP A 114 -5.30 7.20 5.82
CA ASP A 114 -5.52 5.76 5.88
C ASP A 114 -6.98 5.37 6.14
N HIS A 115 -7.67 6.11 7.01
CA HIS A 115 -9.08 5.91 7.29
C HIS A 115 -9.96 6.03 6.03
N LEU A 116 -9.67 7.01 5.15
CA LEU A 116 -10.41 7.14 3.89
C LEU A 116 -10.13 5.98 2.95
N VAL A 117 -8.88 5.51 2.89
CA VAL A 117 -8.52 4.33 2.10
C VAL A 117 -9.25 3.09 2.63
N ASP A 118 -9.34 2.92 3.96
CA ASP A 118 -10.12 1.84 4.57
C ASP A 118 -11.58 1.87 4.14
N VAL A 119 -12.23 3.04 4.20
CA VAL A 119 -13.63 3.21 3.78
C VAL A 119 -13.84 2.85 2.30
N LEU A 120 -12.91 3.27 1.42
CA LEU A 120 -12.97 2.97 -0.01
C LEU A 120 -12.84 1.47 -0.28
N LEU A 121 -11.90 0.80 0.39
CA LEU A 121 -11.64 -0.62 0.23
C LEU A 121 -12.77 -1.48 0.80
N ASP A 122 -13.36 -1.07 1.93
CA ASP A 122 -14.53 -1.74 2.50
C ASP A 122 -15.74 -1.64 1.57
N ALA A 123 -16.01 -0.45 1.05
CA ALA A 123 -17.10 -0.26 0.09
C ALA A 123 -16.90 -1.09 -1.19
N ALA A 124 -15.67 -1.15 -1.72
CA ALA A 124 -15.35 -1.96 -2.90
C ALA A 124 -15.51 -3.46 -2.66
N ALA A 125 -15.16 -3.94 -1.45
CA ALA A 125 -15.28 -5.36 -1.09
C ALA A 125 -16.73 -5.79 -0.80
N MET A 126 -17.51 -4.91 -0.13
CA MET A 126 -18.89 -5.21 0.27
C MET A 126 -19.92 -4.92 -0.82
N GLY A 127 -19.60 -4.08 -1.81
CA GLY A 127 -20.54 -3.59 -2.83
C GLY A 127 -21.66 -2.72 -2.28
N ARG A 128 -21.57 -2.30 -1.00
CA ARG A 128 -22.55 -1.47 -0.28
C ARG A 128 -21.85 -0.56 0.70
N VAL A 129 -22.45 0.60 0.93
CA VAL A 129 -22.03 1.54 1.99
C VAL A 129 -23.13 1.66 3.00
N HIS A 130 -22.75 1.61 4.28
CA HIS A 130 -23.63 1.85 5.40
C HIS A 130 -23.13 3.07 6.17
N VAL A 131 -24.00 4.05 6.34
CA VAL A 131 -23.69 5.32 7.00
C VAL A 131 -24.57 5.47 8.22
N GLU A 132 -23.94 5.49 9.40
CA GLU A 132 -24.61 5.77 10.66
C GLU A 132 -24.06 7.09 11.21
N ARG A 133 -24.85 8.15 11.13
CA ARG A 133 -24.48 9.46 11.66
C ARG A 133 -25.71 10.23 12.14
N ASP A 134 -25.54 10.95 13.22
CA ASP A 134 -26.55 11.88 13.77
C ASP A 134 -27.92 11.22 13.98
N GLY A 135 -27.94 9.91 14.34
CA GLY A 135 -29.17 9.15 14.56
C GLY A 135 -29.86 8.65 13.29
N ILE A 136 -29.22 8.81 12.13
CA ILE A 136 -29.73 8.30 10.84
C ILE A 136 -28.86 7.14 10.40
N SER A 137 -29.52 6.06 10.01
CA SER A 137 -28.92 4.89 9.37
C SER A 137 -29.38 4.86 7.91
N HIS A 138 -28.43 4.97 6.99
CA HIS A 138 -28.68 4.91 5.54
C HIS A 138 -27.75 3.89 4.90
N SER A 139 -28.29 3.03 4.03
CA SER A 139 -27.51 2.06 3.27
C SER A 139 -27.85 2.15 1.81
N HIS A 140 -26.82 2.16 0.95
CA HIS A 140 -26.99 2.17 -0.50
C HIS A 140 -25.99 1.24 -1.18
N GLU A 141 -26.32 0.83 -2.39
CA GLU A 141 -25.42 0.03 -3.20
C GLU A 141 -24.25 0.89 -3.72
N ALA A 142 -23.05 0.30 -3.72
CA ALA A 142 -21.82 0.93 -4.16
C ALA A 142 -20.91 -0.12 -4.82
N ARG A 143 -21.42 -0.78 -5.87
CA ARG A 143 -20.66 -1.73 -6.69
C ARG A 143 -19.92 -0.95 -7.76
N PHE A 144 -18.60 -0.89 -7.70
CA PHE A 144 -17.76 -0.14 -8.63
C PHE A 144 -16.41 -0.81 -8.80
N VAL A 145 -15.73 -0.51 -9.89
CA VAL A 145 -14.32 -0.88 -10.08
C VAL A 145 -13.45 0.15 -9.39
N LEU A 146 -12.78 -0.24 -8.30
CA LEU A 146 -11.83 0.62 -7.61
C LEU A 146 -10.48 0.58 -8.33
N ILE A 147 -9.96 1.74 -8.71
CA ILE A 147 -8.62 1.87 -9.30
C ILE A 147 -7.85 2.93 -8.52
N GLY A 148 -6.80 2.48 -7.82
CA GLY A 148 -5.85 3.36 -7.14
C GLY A 148 -4.55 3.49 -7.92
N THR A 149 -3.97 4.69 -7.99
CA THR A 149 -2.59 4.86 -8.45
C THR A 149 -1.68 5.23 -7.30
N MET A 150 -0.42 4.85 -7.39
CA MET A 150 0.59 5.18 -6.41
C MET A 150 1.94 5.43 -7.09
N ASN A 151 2.65 6.45 -6.63
CA ASN A 151 4.07 6.62 -6.94
C ASN A 151 4.89 6.14 -5.73
N PRO A 152 5.66 5.04 -5.85
CA PRO A 152 6.48 4.53 -4.75
C PRO A 152 7.52 5.52 -4.21
N GLU A 153 7.93 6.52 -5.01
CA GLU A 153 8.87 7.55 -4.59
C GLU A 153 8.28 8.54 -3.58
N GLU A 154 6.96 8.74 -3.61
CA GLU A 154 6.24 9.67 -2.72
C GLU A 154 5.79 9.02 -1.41
N GLY A 155 5.96 7.71 -1.28
CA GLY A 155 5.60 6.92 -0.12
C GLY A 155 4.81 5.68 -0.51
N GLU A 156 4.65 4.77 0.44
CA GLU A 156 3.90 3.53 0.24
C GLU A 156 2.65 3.47 1.11
N LEU A 157 1.68 2.70 0.69
CA LEU A 157 0.56 2.32 1.52
C LEU A 157 1.04 1.35 2.62
N ARG A 158 0.33 1.34 3.74
CA ARG A 158 0.58 0.34 4.78
C ARG A 158 0.34 -1.07 4.24
N PRO A 159 1.10 -2.08 4.70
CA PRO A 159 0.89 -3.47 4.30
C PRO A 159 -0.56 -3.93 4.46
N GLN A 160 -1.23 -3.50 5.54
CA GLN A 160 -2.63 -3.82 5.82
C GLN A 160 -3.61 -3.23 4.79
N LEU A 161 -3.31 -2.05 4.22
CA LEU A 161 -4.11 -1.43 3.16
C LEU A 161 -3.77 -2.04 1.80
N LEU A 162 -2.48 -2.34 1.56
CA LEU A 162 -2.03 -3.02 0.36
C LEU A 162 -2.71 -4.38 0.20
N ASP A 163 -2.75 -5.19 1.28
CA ASP A 163 -3.39 -6.51 1.30
C ASP A 163 -4.88 -6.46 0.92
N ARG A 164 -5.55 -5.33 1.15
CA ARG A 164 -6.98 -5.15 0.85
C ARG A 164 -7.28 -4.83 -0.61
N PHE A 165 -6.30 -4.32 -1.39
CA PHE A 165 -6.45 -4.25 -2.85
C PHE A 165 -6.46 -5.66 -3.44
N GLY A 166 -7.35 -5.91 -4.40
CA GLY A 166 -7.42 -7.18 -5.09
C GLY A 166 -6.14 -7.47 -5.87
N LEU A 167 -5.84 -6.64 -6.83
CA LEU A 167 -4.71 -6.79 -7.75
C LEU A 167 -3.71 -5.65 -7.61
N THR A 168 -2.46 -5.92 -7.92
CA THR A 168 -1.41 -4.89 -8.01
C THR A 168 -0.61 -5.07 -9.29
N VAL A 169 -0.37 -3.97 -9.98
CA VAL A 169 0.44 -3.94 -11.20
C VAL A 169 1.53 -2.88 -11.09
N ASP A 170 2.78 -3.30 -11.29
CA ASP A 170 3.91 -2.39 -11.41
C ASP A 170 4.04 -1.92 -12.85
N VAL A 171 4.00 -0.61 -13.06
CA VAL A 171 4.07 0.02 -14.38
C VAL A 171 5.35 0.83 -14.49
N HIS A 172 6.21 0.43 -15.41
CA HIS A 172 7.46 1.09 -15.71
C HIS A 172 7.48 1.55 -17.17
N ALA A 173 8.20 2.64 -17.44
CA ALA A 173 8.47 3.01 -18.83
C ALA A 173 9.27 1.88 -19.51
N SER A 174 8.79 1.37 -20.64
CA SER A 174 9.49 0.33 -21.39
C SER A 174 10.93 0.75 -21.70
N ARG A 175 11.87 -0.19 -21.59
CA ARG A 175 13.26 -0.01 -22.06
C ARG A 175 13.42 -0.42 -23.52
N ASP A 176 12.45 -1.14 -24.07
CA ASP A 176 12.40 -1.51 -25.47
C ASP A 176 12.19 -0.26 -26.34
N VAL A 177 13.09 -0.04 -27.29
CA VAL A 177 13.11 1.13 -28.14
C VAL A 177 11.92 1.13 -29.10
N ASP A 178 11.53 -0.02 -29.64
CA ASP A 178 10.43 -0.13 -30.58
C ASP A 178 9.08 0.17 -29.90
N VAL A 179 8.87 -0.36 -28.71
CA VAL A 179 7.69 -0.04 -27.88
C VAL A 179 7.63 1.46 -27.58
N ARG A 180 8.77 2.10 -27.26
CA ARG A 180 8.82 3.55 -27.01
C ARG A 180 8.49 4.37 -28.25
N VAL A 181 9.00 3.95 -29.41
CA VAL A 181 8.69 4.58 -30.70
C VAL A 181 7.21 4.49 -31.00
N ASP A 182 6.60 3.34 -30.75
CA ASP A 182 5.16 3.17 -30.97
C ASP A 182 4.32 4.02 -30.01
N VAL A 183 4.69 4.11 -28.73
CA VAL A 183 4.03 5.01 -27.78
C VAL A 183 4.09 6.47 -28.25
N ILE A 184 5.28 6.93 -28.70
CA ILE A 184 5.45 8.30 -29.22
C ILE A 184 4.58 8.51 -30.46
N ARG A 185 4.65 7.58 -31.43
CA ARG A 185 3.88 7.66 -32.68
C ARG A 185 2.37 7.73 -32.41
N GLN A 186 1.86 6.86 -31.55
CA GLN A 186 0.43 6.83 -31.19
C GLN A 186 0.02 8.12 -30.47
N ARG A 187 0.88 8.64 -29.58
CA ARG A 187 0.58 9.87 -28.85
C ARG A 187 0.56 11.08 -29.79
N MET A 188 1.53 11.22 -30.66
CA MET A 188 1.58 12.30 -31.65
C MET A 188 0.38 12.23 -32.63
N ALA A 189 0.02 11.03 -33.07
CA ALA A 189 -1.15 10.85 -33.93
C ALA A 189 -2.47 11.26 -33.24
N TYR A 190 -2.60 10.94 -31.95
CA TYR A 190 -3.75 11.40 -31.16
C TYR A 190 -3.78 12.92 -30.95
N GLU A 191 -2.62 13.55 -30.73
CA GLU A 191 -2.54 15.01 -30.55
C GLU A 191 -2.82 15.77 -31.84
N ALA A 192 -2.46 15.20 -33.01
CA ALA A 192 -2.71 15.80 -34.30
C ALA A 192 -4.19 15.76 -34.71
N ASP A 193 -4.87 14.64 -34.46
CA ASP A 193 -6.29 14.46 -34.77
C ASP A 193 -6.95 13.51 -33.74
N PRO A 194 -7.44 14.04 -32.61
CA PRO A 194 -8.07 13.24 -31.56
C PRO A 194 -9.33 12.51 -32.01
N GLU A 195 -10.11 13.11 -32.93
CA GLU A 195 -11.37 12.53 -33.42
C GLU A 195 -11.13 11.39 -34.38
N GLY A 196 -10.32 11.61 -35.41
CA GLY A 196 -9.96 10.57 -36.37
C GLY A 196 -9.14 9.45 -35.71
N PHE A 197 -8.30 9.78 -34.72
CA PHE A 197 -7.61 8.75 -33.93
C PHE A 197 -8.59 7.88 -33.15
N ALA A 198 -9.56 8.48 -32.42
CA ALA A 198 -10.55 7.75 -31.67
C ALA A 198 -11.46 6.89 -32.58
N ALA A 199 -11.80 7.40 -33.76
CA ALA A 199 -12.60 6.66 -34.74
C ALA A 199 -11.90 5.39 -35.24
N ARG A 200 -10.58 5.42 -35.44
CA ARG A 200 -9.78 4.23 -35.85
C ARG A 200 -9.85 3.07 -34.85
N TYR A 201 -10.00 3.36 -33.57
CA TYR A 201 -10.05 2.36 -32.51
C TYR A 201 -11.46 2.09 -31.99
N ALA A 202 -12.48 2.72 -32.58
CA ALA A 202 -13.87 2.61 -32.11
C ALA A 202 -14.37 1.16 -32.15
N ASP A 203 -14.09 0.42 -33.21
CA ASP A 203 -14.51 -0.98 -33.35
C ASP A 203 -13.81 -1.89 -32.35
N ALA A 204 -12.51 -1.66 -32.10
CA ALA A 204 -11.75 -2.42 -31.11
C ALA A 204 -12.24 -2.15 -29.68
N ASP A 205 -12.53 -0.91 -29.31
CA ASP A 205 -13.11 -0.56 -28.01
C ASP A 205 -14.54 -1.13 -27.88
N ALA A 206 -15.35 -1.12 -28.94
CA ALA A 206 -16.67 -1.74 -28.97
C ALA A 206 -16.62 -3.27 -28.81
N GLU A 207 -15.63 -3.92 -29.40
CA GLU A 207 -15.40 -5.37 -29.20
C GLU A 207 -15.01 -5.67 -27.77
N LEU A 208 -14.12 -4.89 -27.16
CA LEU A 208 -13.77 -5.01 -25.73
C LEU A 208 -15.01 -4.85 -24.85
N ALA A 209 -15.88 -3.88 -25.14
CA ALA A 209 -17.12 -3.67 -24.40
C ALA A 209 -18.07 -4.88 -24.50
N ARG A 210 -18.22 -5.45 -25.69
CA ARG A 210 -19.02 -6.68 -25.90
C ARG A 210 -18.44 -7.86 -25.11
N ARG A 211 -17.12 -8.04 -25.19
CA ARG A 211 -16.42 -9.12 -24.50
C ARG A 211 -16.51 -8.98 -22.98
N ILE A 212 -16.39 -7.76 -22.41
CA ILE A 212 -16.61 -7.52 -20.97
C ILE A 212 -18.03 -7.90 -20.57
N ARG A 213 -19.04 -7.51 -21.37
CA ARG A 213 -20.45 -7.83 -21.10
C ARG A 213 -20.69 -9.34 -21.09
N SER A 214 -20.18 -10.04 -22.11
CA SER A 214 -20.29 -11.50 -22.21
C SER A 214 -19.59 -12.19 -21.04
N ALA A 215 -18.37 -11.78 -20.70
CA ALA A 215 -17.61 -12.34 -19.58
C ALA A 215 -18.30 -12.09 -18.23
N ARG A 216 -18.86 -10.89 -17.99
CA ARG A 216 -19.66 -10.59 -16.78
C ARG A 216 -20.85 -11.53 -16.62
N ALA A 217 -21.57 -11.78 -17.71
CA ALA A 217 -22.71 -12.69 -17.69
C ALA A 217 -22.29 -14.15 -17.41
N ALA A 218 -21.09 -14.54 -17.84
CA ALA A 218 -20.55 -15.88 -17.67
C ALA A 218 -19.97 -16.16 -16.28
N VAL A 219 -19.49 -15.15 -15.53
CA VAL A 219 -18.80 -15.32 -14.22
C VAL A 219 -19.52 -16.29 -13.29
N GLY A 220 -20.86 -16.16 -13.15
CA GLY A 220 -21.65 -17.01 -12.24
C GLY A 220 -21.81 -18.47 -12.69
N SER A 221 -21.47 -18.79 -13.94
CA SER A 221 -21.57 -20.14 -14.51
C SER A 221 -20.21 -20.85 -14.62
N ILE A 222 -19.09 -20.13 -14.44
CA ILE A 222 -17.76 -20.73 -14.49
C ILE A 222 -17.57 -21.68 -13.32
N ARG A 223 -17.21 -22.93 -13.62
CA ARG A 223 -16.91 -23.92 -12.60
C ARG A 223 -15.48 -23.71 -12.07
N LEU A 224 -15.33 -23.79 -10.76
CA LEU A 224 -14.02 -23.81 -10.09
C LEU A 224 -13.81 -25.22 -9.51
N PRO A 225 -13.01 -26.08 -10.18
CA PRO A 225 -12.77 -27.45 -9.72
C PRO A 225 -12.03 -27.49 -8.38
N ASP A 226 -12.24 -28.54 -7.59
CA ASP A 226 -11.54 -28.74 -6.31
C ASP A 226 -10.03 -28.87 -6.49
N SER A 227 -9.56 -29.44 -7.60
CA SER A 227 -8.13 -29.45 -7.96
C SER A 227 -7.54 -28.04 -8.01
N GLU A 228 -8.25 -27.09 -8.64
CA GLU A 228 -7.76 -25.71 -8.74
C GLU A 228 -7.90 -24.95 -7.41
N LEU A 229 -8.89 -25.28 -6.58
CA LEU A 229 -8.97 -24.77 -5.20
C LEU A 229 -7.77 -25.23 -4.37
N ARG A 230 -7.39 -26.50 -4.47
CA ARG A 230 -6.19 -27.04 -3.80
C ARG A 230 -4.91 -26.40 -4.32
N ARG A 231 -4.81 -26.19 -5.64
CA ARG A 231 -3.69 -25.47 -6.27
C ARG A 231 -3.56 -24.05 -5.72
N ILE A 232 -4.66 -23.32 -5.61
CA ILE A 232 -4.68 -21.94 -5.04
C ILE A 232 -4.20 -21.96 -3.59
N ALA A 233 -4.73 -22.87 -2.77
CA ALA A 233 -4.34 -23.00 -1.36
C ALA A 233 -2.86 -23.35 -1.20
N ALA A 234 -2.34 -24.29 -2.00
CA ALA A 234 -0.93 -24.67 -2.01
C ALA A 234 -0.02 -23.50 -2.40
N LEU A 235 -0.39 -22.71 -3.40
CA LEU A 235 0.33 -21.51 -3.80
C LEU A 235 0.37 -20.47 -2.68
N CYS A 236 -0.76 -20.17 -2.03
CA CYS A 236 -0.81 -19.23 -0.92
C CYS A 236 0.05 -19.69 0.26
N ALA A 237 0.06 -20.98 0.55
CA ALA A 237 0.92 -21.56 1.58
C ALA A 237 2.41 -21.48 1.19
N ALA A 238 2.79 -21.80 -0.04
CA ALA A 238 4.17 -21.71 -0.53
C ALA A 238 4.75 -20.28 -0.46
N PHE A 239 3.92 -19.26 -0.68
CA PHE A 239 4.32 -17.86 -0.59
C PHE A 239 4.17 -17.23 0.82
N ASP A 240 3.87 -18.04 1.85
CA ASP A 240 3.69 -17.60 3.26
C ASP A 240 2.76 -16.38 3.38
N VAL A 241 1.60 -16.44 2.74
CA VAL A 241 0.63 -15.36 2.73
C VAL A 241 -0.21 -15.37 4.01
N ASP A 242 -0.32 -14.23 4.66
CA ASP A 242 -1.13 -14.10 5.89
C ASP A 242 -2.64 -14.10 5.57
N GLY A 243 -3.39 -15.05 6.12
CA GLY A 243 -4.86 -15.11 6.05
C GLY A 243 -5.40 -15.62 4.71
N MET A 244 -6.73 -15.78 4.64
CA MET A 244 -7.43 -16.39 3.48
C MET A 244 -7.87 -15.40 2.41
N ARG A 245 -7.52 -14.10 2.53
CA ARG A 245 -7.95 -13.09 1.55
C ARG A 245 -7.32 -13.29 0.19
N ALA A 246 -6.04 -13.69 0.16
CA ALA A 246 -5.33 -13.96 -1.08
C ALA A 246 -5.98 -15.11 -1.86
N ASP A 247 -6.32 -16.20 -1.18
CA ASP A 247 -6.98 -17.36 -1.76
C ASP A 247 -8.27 -16.96 -2.47
N LEU A 248 -9.11 -16.18 -1.78
CA LEU A 248 -10.38 -15.68 -2.35
C LEU A 248 -10.16 -14.74 -3.55
N VAL A 249 -9.16 -13.86 -3.48
CA VAL A 249 -8.84 -12.95 -4.58
C VAL A 249 -8.30 -13.72 -5.78
N ILE A 250 -7.40 -14.70 -5.57
CA ILE A 250 -6.88 -15.55 -6.66
C ILE A 250 -8.04 -16.33 -7.29
N ALA A 251 -8.91 -16.96 -6.49
CA ALA A 251 -10.07 -17.70 -6.98
C ALA A 251 -10.99 -16.81 -7.83
N ARG A 252 -11.37 -15.63 -7.35
CA ARG A 252 -12.22 -14.67 -8.10
C ARG A 252 -11.54 -14.19 -9.37
N THR A 253 -10.22 -13.95 -9.33
CA THR A 253 -9.45 -13.48 -10.48
C THR A 253 -9.31 -14.59 -11.53
N ALA A 254 -9.09 -15.84 -11.10
CA ALA A 254 -9.04 -17.00 -11.99
C ALA A 254 -10.38 -17.25 -12.67
N VAL A 255 -11.51 -17.15 -11.93
CA VAL A 255 -12.86 -17.21 -12.49
C VAL A 255 -13.08 -16.09 -13.51
N ALA A 256 -12.67 -14.86 -13.19
CA ALA A 256 -12.78 -13.73 -14.12
C ALA A 256 -11.92 -13.94 -15.39
N HIS A 257 -10.73 -14.53 -15.25
CA HIS A 257 -9.86 -14.83 -16.38
C HIS A 257 -10.42 -15.95 -17.26
N ALA A 258 -10.95 -17.03 -16.66
CA ALA A 258 -11.62 -18.10 -17.38
C ALA A 258 -12.84 -17.55 -18.17
N ALA A 259 -13.67 -16.71 -17.54
CA ALA A 259 -14.79 -16.04 -18.21
C ALA A 259 -14.31 -15.12 -19.34
N TRP A 260 -13.21 -14.39 -19.13
CA TRP A 260 -12.62 -13.51 -20.13
C TRP A 260 -12.11 -14.26 -21.37
N ARG A 261 -11.56 -15.45 -21.23
CA ARG A 261 -11.13 -16.28 -22.36
C ARG A 261 -12.26 -17.15 -22.95
N GLY A 262 -13.46 -17.13 -22.32
CA GLY A 262 -14.64 -17.87 -22.80
C GLY A 262 -14.62 -19.36 -22.46
N ALA A 263 -13.98 -19.74 -21.34
CA ALA A 263 -13.96 -21.12 -20.86
C ALA A 263 -15.13 -21.40 -19.91
N ASP A 264 -15.50 -22.68 -19.77
CA ASP A 264 -16.57 -23.14 -18.87
C ASP A 264 -16.07 -23.48 -17.46
N ALA A 265 -14.74 -23.59 -17.28
CA ALA A 265 -14.11 -23.92 -16.02
C ALA A 265 -12.73 -23.25 -15.91
N VAL A 266 -12.33 -23.00 -14.66
CA VAL A 266 -10.98 -22.53 -14.31
C VAL A 266 -9.97 -23.62 -14.60
N ALA A 267 -8.85 -23.25 -15.20
CA ALA A 267 -7.70 -24.09 -15.47
C ALA A 267 -6.42 -23.52 -14.84
N GLU A 268 -5.34 -24.29 -14.84
CA GLU A 268 -4.05 -23.89 -14.28
C GLU A 268 -3.56 -22.53 -14.80
N GLU A 269 -3.74 -22.24 -16.09
CA GLU A 269 -3.35 -20.94 -16.68
C GLU A 269 -4.09 -19.75 -16.04
N ASP A 270 -5.36 -19.95 -15.64
CA ASP A 270 -6.17 -18.92 -14.99
C ASP A 270 -5.65 -18.66 -13.58
N VAL A 271 -5.29 -19.71 -12.84
CA VAL A 271 -4.69 -19.61 -11.51
C VAL A 271 -3.32 -18.94 -11.57
N ARG A 272 -2.49 -19.28 -12.57
CA ARG A 272 -1.19 -18.64 -12.79
C ARG A 272 -1.33 -17.12 -13.00
N VAL A 273 -2.17 -16.71 -13.92
CA VAL A 273 -2.42 -15.29 -14.21
C VAL A 273 -2.97 -14.57 -12.97
N ALA A 274 -3.88 -15.19 -12.25
CA ALA A 274 -4.43 -14.65 -11.03
C ALA A 274 -3.35 -14.46 -9.93
N ALA A 275 -2.48 -15.46 -9.75
CA ALA A 275 -1.37 -15.41 -8.80
C ALA A 275 -0.37 -14.30 -9.14
N GLU A 276 -0.02 -14.13 -10.42
CA GLU A 276 0.86 -13.05 -10.89
C GLU A 276 0.36 -11.64 -10.55
N LEU A 277 -0.96 -11.45 -10.49
CA LEU A 277 -1.59 -10.17 -10.21
C LEU A 277 -1.92 -9.97 -8.72
N ALA A 278 -2.24 -11.05 -7.99
CA ALA A 278 -2.74 -10.99 -6.63
C ALA A 278 -1.65 -11.18 -5.56
N LEU A 279 -0.58 -11.95 -5.81
CA LEU A 279 0.45 -12.27 -4.82
C LEU A 279 1.53 -11.17 -4.64
N PRO A 280 1.90 -10.36 -5.66
CA PRO A 280 3.03 -9.45 -5.56
C PRO A 280 3.05 -8.54 -4.33
N HIS A 281 1.92 -8.16 -3.77
CA HIS A 281 1.82 -7.24 -2.63
C HIS A 281 1.42 -7.94 -1.31
N ARG A 282 1.16 -9.26 -1.33
CA ARG A 282 0.67 -10.06 -0.19
C ARG A 282 1.71 -10.98 0.40
N ARG A 283 2.68 -11.45 -0.40
CA ARG A 283 3.75 -12.29 0.14
C ARG A 283 4.52 -11.54 1.23
N ARG A 284 4.98 -12.26 2.25
CA ARG A 284 5.92 -11.71 3.22
C ARG A 284 7.21 -11.35 2.50
N ARG A 285 7.40 -10.06 2.28
CA ARG A 285 8.62 -9.51 1.67
C ARG A 285 9.45 -8.80 2.69
N ASP A 286 10.75 -8.93 2.56
CA ASP A 286 11.63 -7.88 3.06
C ASP A 286 11.40 -6.60 2.24
N PRO A 287 11.35 -5.41 2.89
CA PRO A 287 11.19 -4.13 2.19
C PRO A 287 12.24 -3.87 1.10
N PHE A 288 13.22 -4.76 0.99
CA PHE A 288 14.37 -4.68 0.08
C PHE A 288 14.32 -5.68 -1.07
N ASP A 289 13.31 -6.55 -1.13
CA ASP A 289 13.09 -7.48 -2.23
C ASP A 289 12.65 -6.76 -3.50
N ASP A 290 13.00 -7.30 -4.68
CA ASP A 290 12.56 -6.74 -5.97
C ASP A 290 11.03 -6.72 -6.08
N PRO A 291 10.46 -5.62 -6.61
CA PRO A 291 9.05 -5.56 -6.88
C PRO A 291 8.69 -6.61 -7.96
N GLY A 292 7.62 -7.36 -7.72
CA GLY A 292 7.16 -8.40 -8.64
C GLY A 292 7.24 -9.80 -8.02
N LEU A 293 6.67 -10.78 -8.66
CA LEU A 293 6.94 -12.20 -8.44
C LEU A 293 8.12 -12.60 -9.31
N ASP A 294 9.05 -13.36 -8.74
CA ASP A 294 10.08 -14.02 -9.52
C ASP A 294 9.41 -15.12 -10.35
N PRO A 295 9.53 -15.09 -11.70
CA PRO A 295 8.91 -16.10 -12.55
C PRO A 295 9.37 -17.53 -12.21
N GLU A 296 10.66 -17.72 -11.87
CA GLU A 296 11.21 -19.02 -11.50
C GLU A 296 10.59 -19.55 -10.19
N GLN A 297 10.42 -18.67 -9.19
CA GLN A 297 9.74 -19.04 -7.93
C GLN A 297 8.26 -19.36 -8.15
N LEU A 298 7.59 -18.67 -9.05
CA LEU A 298 6.20 -18.97 -9.37
C LEU A 298 6.09 -20.32 -10.10
N ASP A 299 6.99 -20.59 -11.04
CA ASP A 299 7.01 -21.86 -11.78
C ASP A 299 7.28 -23.04 -10.85
N GLU A 300 8.21 -22.90 -9.91
CA GLU A 300 8.48 -23.92 -8.89
C GLU A 300 7.26 -24.14 -7.97
N ALA A 301 6.66 -23.07 -7.47
CA ALA A 301 5.47 -23.15 -6.63
C ALA A 301 4.26 -23.73 -7.38
N MET A 302 4.08 -23.40 -8.66
CA MET A 302 3.04 -23.98 -9.51
C MET A 302 3.26 -25.49 -9.72
N SER A 303 4.51 -25.92 -9.93
CA SER A 303 4.84 -27.34 -10.06
C SER A 303 4.55 -28.11 -8.77
N GLN A 304 4.94 -27.57 -7.60
CA GLN A 304 4.63 -28.17 -6.30
C GLN A 304 3.11 -28.19 -6.01
N ALA A 305 2.39 -27.16 -6.45
CA ALA A 305 0.94 -27.10 -6.30
C ALA A 305 0.19 -28.05 -7.25
N ALA A 306 0.80 -28.46 -8.36
CA ALA A 306 0.24 -29.49 -9.24
C ALA A 306 0.14 -30.85 -8.52
N ASP A 307 1.18 -31.23 -7.77
CA ASP A 307 1.17 -32.48 -6.98
C ASP A 307 0.06 -32.46 -5.91
N ALA A 308 -0.23 -31.28 -5.32
CA ALA A 308 -1.31 -31.10 -4.36
C ALA A 308 -2.71 -31.11 -5.02
N ALA A 309 -2.82 -30.71 -6.28
CA ALA A 309 -4.07 -30.72 -7.04
C ALA A 309 -4.50 -32.14 -7.43
N ASP A 310 -3.53 -33.01 -7.75
CA ASP A 310 -3.76 -34.40 -8.17
C ASP A 310 -3.91 -35.36 -6.99
N GLY A 311 -3.60 -34.96 -5.74
CA GLY A 311 -3.72 -35.78 -4.54
C GLY A 311 -5.18 -36.06 -4.21
N GLU A 312 -5.58 -37.37 -4.19
CA GLU A 312 -6.81 -37.81 -3.55
C GLU A 312 -6.81 -37.42 -2.07
N PRO A 313 -7.96 -37.07 -1.45
CA PRO A 313 -8.01 -36.76 -0.02
C PRO A 313 -7.62 -38.05 0.75
N GLU A 314 -6.50 -38.01 1.47
CA GLU A 314 -6.23 -39.05 2.47
C GLU A 314 -7.40 -39.09 3.46
N PRO A 315 -7.96 -40.29 3.76
CA PRO A 315 -8.99 -40.38 4.79
C PRO A 315 -8.40 -39.92 6.12
N ASP A 316 -9.15 -39.10 6.85
CA ASP A 316 -8.80 -38.59 8.18
C ASP A 316 -8.18 -39.73 9.03
N PRO A 317 -6.97 -39.54 9.58
CA PRO A 317 -6.44 -40.52 10.52
C PRO A 317 -7.27 -40.49 11.79
N ASP A 318 -7.80 -41.64 12.17
CA ASP A 318 -8.49 -41.83 13.46
C ASP A 318 -7.67 -41.25 14.62
N PRO A 319 -8.31 -40.64 15.63
CA PRO A 319 -7.58 -40.02 16.73
C PRO A 319 -6.77 -41.09 17.52
N PRO A 320 -5.47 -40.87 17.75
CA PRO A 320 -4.65 -41.83 18.48
C PRO A 320 -5.09 -41.91 19.94
N GLY A 321 -5.56 -43.07 20.32
CA GLY A 321 -5.76 -43.46 21.72
C GLY A 321 -4.45 -43.39 22.48
N GLY A 322 -4.50 -42.81 23.67
CA GLY A 322 -3.34 -42.53 24.51
C GLY A 322 -2.60 -43.75 25.04
N GLY A 323 -1.35 -43.51 25.37
CA GLY A 323 -0.60 -44.28 26.37
C GLY A 323 0.76 -44.78 25.94
N GLY A 324 1.82 -44.34 26.65
CA GLY A 324 3.07 -45.13 26.75
C GLY A 324 4.37 -44.32 26.67
N SER A 325 4.93 -44.08 27.84
CA SER A 325 6.29 -43.64 28.14
C SER A 325 7.38 -44.50 27.50
N GLY A 326 8.53 -43.93 27.15
CA GLY A 326 9.75 -44.72 26.95
C GLY A 326 10.90 -43.97 26.28
N ASP A 327 11.85 -43.55 27.10
CA ASP A 327 13.31 -43.47 26.93
C ASP A 327 13.99 -42.88 25.68
N MET A 328 14.83 -41.92 25.97
CA MET A 328 16.01 -41.49 25.20
C MET A 328 17.10 -42.61 25.19
N PRO A 329 17.93 -42.71 24.15
CA PRO A 329 19.32 -42.27 24.33
C PRO A 329 20.06 -41.72 23.08
N GLY A 330 21.02 -40.79 23.35
CA GLY A 330 22.37 -40.95 22.85
C GLY A 330 22.81 -40.20 21.58
N SER A 331 23.55 -39.17 21.80
CA SER A 331 24.45 -38.45 20.92
C SER A 331 25.30 -39.29 19.96
N ALA A 332 25.50 -38.81 18.74
CA ALA A 332 26.73 -39.03 17.99
C ALA A 332 27.04 -37.86 17.05
N VAL A 333 28.17 -37.20 17.29
CA VAL A 333 28.84 -36.26 16.41
C VAL A 333 29.66 -37.02 15.39
N PRO A 334 29.78 -36.60 14.15
CA PRO A 334 30.99 -36.83 13.35
C PRO A 334 31.67 -35.51 12.96
N GLN A 335 32.97 -35.51 13.23
CA GLN A 335 33.95 -34.53 12.79
C GLN A 335 34.26 -34.67 11.29
N GLY A 336 34.43 -33.52 10.64
CA GLY A 336 35.54 -33.16 9.78
C GLY A 336 35.64 -33.71 8.38
N SER A 337 35.56 -32.81 7.40
CA SER A 337 36.66 -32.62 6.42
C SER A 337 36.44 -31.35 5.61
N SER A 338 37.52 -30.57 5.51
CA SER A 338 37.71 -29.37 4.73
C SER A 338 37.63 -29.66 3.22
N ASN A 339 36.80 -28.89 2.48
CA ASN A 339 37.12 -28.55 1.09
C ASN A 339 36.52 -27.16 0.74
N SER A 340 37.42 -26.30 0.28
CA SER A 340 37.19 -24.97 -0.19
C SER A 340 36.42 -24.96 -1.52
N SER A 341 35.18 -24.52 -1.47
CA SER A 341 34.47 -24.05 -2.66
C SER A 341 33.56 -22.87 -2.24
N SER A 342 33.61 -21.81 -3.03
CA SER A 342 32.88 -20.59 -2.89
C SER A 342 31.40 -20.83 -2.58
N ARG A 343 30.98 -20.54 -1.33
CA ARG A 343 29.57 -20.55 -0.91
C ARG A 343 28.97 -19.16 -1.14
N PRO A 344 27.72 -19.08 -1.62
CA PRO A 344 27.00 -17.83 -1.72
C PRO A 344 26.75 -17.22 -0.32
N SER A 345 26.60 -15.91 -0.29
CA SER A 345 26.39 -15.09 0.91
C SER A 345 25.31 -15.69 1.81
N ALA A 346 25.61 -15.81 3.11
CA ALA A 346 24.67 -16.31 4.10
C ALA A 346 23.43 -15.42 4.19
N ALA A 347 22.26 -16.02 4.18
CA ALA A 347 20.98 -15.34 4.39
C ALA A 347 20.97 -14.58 5.73
N PRO A 348 20.32 -13.42 5.84
CA PRO A 348 20.23 -12.67 7.08
C PRO A 348 19.55 -13.50 8.17
N SER A 349 20.12 -13.48 9.36
CA SER A 349 19.54 -14.16 10.52
C SER A 349 18.17 -13.59 10.86
N GLY A 350 17.25 -14.44 11.33
CA GLY A 350 15.84 -14.18 11.55
C GLY A 350 15.50 -12.85 12.23
N LEU A 351 14.35 -12.32 11.89
CA LEU A 351 13.79 -11.03 12.30
C LEU A 351 13.89 -10.79 13.82
N PHE A 352 14.72 -9.84 14.21
CA PHE A 352 14.82 -9.36 15.58
C PHE A 352 13.66 -8.40 15.87
N ARG A 353 12.87 -8.64 16.92
CA ARG A 353 11.87 -7.68 17.40
C ARG A 353 12.60 -6.51 18.06
N THR A 354 12.76 -5.42 17.35
CA THR A 354 13.39 -4.21 17.87
C THR A 354 12.55 -3.57 18.97
N ARG A 355 13.20 -3.13 20.06
CA ARG A 355 12.55 -2.30 21.08
C ARG A 355 12.11 -0.98 20.43
N THR A 356 10.86 -0.59 20.69
CA THR A 356 10.32 0.65 20.12
C THR A 356 11.12 1.85 20.60
N LEU A 357 11.80 2.52 19.67
CA LEU A 357 12.53 3.77 19.93
C LEU A 357 11.54 4.94 19.82
N VAL A 358 11.33 5.68 20.89
CA VAL A 358 10.38 6.81 20.96
C VAL A 358 11.16 8.05 21.41
N VAL A 359 10.90 9.20 20.77
CA VAL A 359 11.44 10.48 21.25
C VAL A 359 10.63 10.94 22.45
N PRO A 360 11.23 11.19 23.62
CA PRO A 360 10.52 11.59 24.82
C PRO A 360 9.86 12.98 24.67
N GLY A 361 8.77 13.20 25.43
CA GLY A 361 8.00 14.46 25.40
C GLY A 361 6.96 14.51 24.27
N VAL A 362 6.19 15.61 24.26
CA VAL A 362 5.15 15.89 23.25
C VAL A 362 5.72 16.83 22.20
N GLY A 363 5.66 16.44 20.93
CA GLY A 363 6.11 17.25 19.79
C GLY A 363 4.97 18.05 19.15
N GLU A 364 5.31 18.78 18.10
CA GLU A 364 4.36 19.54 17.25
C GLU A 364 4.55 19.21 15.76
N GLY A 365 5.16 18.05 15.49
CA GLY A 365 5.53 17.64 14.14
C GLY A 365 4.37 17.16 13.28
N ALA A 366 4.71 16.86 12.02
CA ALA A 366 3.75 16.34 11.05
C ALA A 366 3.12 15.02 11.50
N PRO A 367 1.86 14.74 11.16
CA PRO A 367 1.18 13.51 11.57
C PRO A 367 1.97 12.25 11.20
N GLY A 368 2.11 11.34 12.15
CA GLY A 368 2.85 10.08 12.04
C GLY A 368 2.41 9.09 13.10
N ARG A 369 3.28 8.13 13.46
CA ARG A 369 2.93 7.05 14.40
C ARG A 369 3.98 6.76 15.47
N ARG A 370 5.10 7.48 15.48
CA ARG A 370 6.18 7.16 16.42
C ARG A 370 5.98 7.81 17.79
N SER A 371 6.03 9.12 17.86
CA SER A 371 6.07 9.87 19.11
C SER A 371 4.80 10.68 19.34
N ARG A 372 4.46 11.00 20.61
CA ARG A 372 3.31 11.84 20.93
C ARG A 372 3.52 13.26 20.44
N ALA A 373 2.49 13.87 19.88
CA ALA A 373 2.54 15.23 19.39
C ALA A 373 1.17 15.92 19.46
N ARG A 374 1.19 17.24 19.64
CA ARG A 374 0.03 18.10 19.43
C ARG A 374 -0.08 18.41 17.95
N ASN A 375 -1.14 17.94 17.30
CA ASN A 375 -1.36 18.15 15.87
C ASN A 375 -2.85 18.32 15.54
N ARG A 376 -3.15 18.72 14.30
CA ARG A 376 -4.51 19.02 13.86
C ARG A 376 -5.42 17.80 13.76
N THR A 377 -4.86 16.62 13.66
CA THR A 377 -5.59 15.35 13.38
C THR A 377 -5.71 14.44 14.59
N GLY A 378 -5.20 14.85 15.75
CA GLY A 378 -5.27 14.08 17.00
C GLY A 378 -6.64 14.10 17.66
N THR A 379 -6.81 13.25 18.69
CA THR A 379 -7.98 13.26 19.57
C THR A 379 -8.00 14.55 20.39
N VAL A 380 -9.17 15.14 20.59
CA VAL A 380 -9.35 16.32 21.44
C VAL A 380 -9.16 15.90 22.89
N ILE A 381 -8.17 16.50 23.56
CA ILE A 381 -7.84 16.21 24.97
C ILE A 381 -8.27 17.33 25.92
N SER A 382 -8.31 18.56 25.44
CA SER A 382 -8.71 19.72 26.24
C SER A 382 -9.13 20.89 25.36
N SER A 383 -9.67 21.95 25.98
CA SER A 383 -9.95 23.24 25.35
C SER A 383 -9.10 24.33 25.96
N SER A 384 -8.59 25.26 25.14
CA SER A 384 -7.77 26.39 25.57
C SER A 384 -8.24 27.68 24.89
N PRO A 385 -8.11 28.86 25.54
CA PRO A 385 -8.38 30.15 24.90
C PRO A 385 -7.32 30.49 23.82
N ASP A 386 -6.05 30.11 24.07
CA ASP A 386 -4.90 30.59 23.29
C ASP A 386 -4.29 29.50 22.40
N GLU A 387 -4.28 28.26 22.86
CA GLU A 387 -3.62 27.13 22.19
C GLU A 387 -4.64 26.20 21.52
N GLY A 388 -4.24 25.59 20.40
CA GLY A 388 -5.01 24.57 19.70
C GLY A 388 -5.51 24.99 18.32
N HIS A 389 -6.22 24.08 17.66
CA HIS A 389 -6.69 24.26 16.28
C HIS A 389 -8.20 23.97 16.18
N GLY A 390 -8.90 24.90 15.54
CA GLY A 390 -10.35 24.81 15.37
C GLY A 390 -11.15 25.17 16.62
N LEU A 391 -12.45 25.32 16.46
CA LEU A 391 -13.36 25.67 17.55
C LEU A 391 -13.65 24.45 18.42
N HIS A 392 -13.55 24.60 19.74
CA HIS A 392 -14.05 23.62 20.70
C HIS A 392 -15.42 24.03 21.19
N VAL A 393 -16.48 23.56 20.52
CA VAL A 393 -17.86 24.01 20.75
C VAL A 393 -18.27 23.87 22.23
N PHE A 394 -18.07 22.70 22.82
CA PHE A 394 -18.45 22.44 24.22
C PHE A 394 -17.66 23.32 25.20
N GLY A 395 -16.36 23.50 25.01
CA GLY A 395 -15.54 24.38 25.84
C GLY A 395 -15.95 25.86 25.71
N THR A 396 -16.33 26.29 24.52
CA THR A 396 -16.85 27.65 24.27
C THR A 396 -18.19 27.86 24.97
N LEU A 397 -19.10 26.89 24.89
CA LEU A 397 -20.39 26.95 25.58
C LEU A 397 -20.21 26.97 27.09
N LEU A 398 -19.32 26.16 27.66
CA LEU A 398 -19.02 26.19 29.10
C LEU A 398 -18.43 27.54 29.53
N ALA A 399 -17.52 28.11 28.74
CA ALA A 399 -16.96 29.44 29.04
C ALA A 399 -18.03 30.52 29.00
N THR A 400 -18.94 30.46 28.03
CA THR A 400 -20.10 31.36 27.93
C THR A 400 -21.03 31.20 29.15
N ALA A 401 -21.37 29.96 29.52
CA ALA A 401 -22.25 29.68 30.63
C ALA A 401 -21.64 30.08 31.99
N GLY A 402 -20.32 29.86 32.17
CA GLY A 402 -19.60 30.21 33.41
C GLY A 402 -19.54 31.73 33.67
N ARG A 403 -19.66 32.54 32.64
CA ARG A 403 -19.66 34.03 32.74
C ARG A 403 -21.04 34.58 33.09
N GLN A 404 -22.10 33.85 32.84
CA GLN A 404 -23.42 34.39 32.82
C GLN A 404 -24.04 34.46 34.24
N ARG A 405 -24.23 35.72 34.68
CA ARG A 405 -25.12 36.07 35.81
C ARG A 405 -26.29 36.99 35.37
N GLU A 406 -26.48 37.21 34.09
CA GLU A 406 -27.51 38.09 33.50
C GLU A 406 -28.65 37.26 32.88
N SER A 407 -29.87 37.73 33.06
CA SER A 407 -31.09 37.09 32.56
C SER A 407 -31.17 37.20 31.04
N GLY A 408 -31.06 36.08 30.31
CA GLY A 408 -31.21 35.98 28.88
C GLY A 408 -30.54 34.76 28.26
N PRO A 409 -30.82 34.39 27.00
CA PRO A 409 -30.15 33.26 26.35
C PRO A 409 -28.65 33.51 26.20
N PRO A 410 -27.80 32.50 26.42
CA PRO A 410 -26.35 32.62 26.40
C PRO A 410 -25.85 33.00 25.00
N ARG A 411 -25.17 34.16 24.89
CA ARG A 411 -24.53 34.61 23.65
C ARG A 411 -23.02 34.56 23.80
N PRO A 412 -22.31 33.72 22.99
CA PRO A 412 -20.85 33.67 23.01
C PRO A 412 -20.23 35.00 22.63
N ARG A 413 -19.24 35.47 23.40
CA ARG A 413 -18.37 36.59 23.08
C ARG A 413 -17.03 36.10 22.52
N PRO A 414 -16.24 36.93 21.83
CA PRO A 414 -14.91 36.53 21.34
C PRO A 414 -14.01 35.93 22.42
N ASP A 415 -14.09 36.43 23.66
CA ASP A 415 -13.29 35.96 24.80
C ASP A 415 -13.73 34.56 25.33
N ASP A 416 -14.92 34.10 24.96
CA ASP A 416 -15.43 32.78 25.32
C ASP A 416 -14.95 31.70 24.36
N VAL A 417 -14.44 32.09 23.20
CA VAL A 417 -13.97 31.14 22.17
C VAL A 417 -12.87 30.27 22.74
N ARG A 418 -13.06 28.96 22.64
CA ARG A 418 -12.05 27.96 23.03
C ARG A 418 -11.63 27.17 21.81
N ARG A 419 -10.34 26.97 21.71
CA ARG A 419 -9.72 26.15 20.66
C ARG A 419 -9.54 24.72 21.16
N ALA A 420 -9.68 23.75 20.26
CA ALA A 420 -9.48 22.35 20.58
C ALA A 420 -7.97 22.02 20.62
N VAL A 421 -7.49 21.61 21.80
CA VAL A 421 -6.14 21.03 21.93
C VAL A 421 -6.24 19.57 21.60
N ARG A 422 -5.54 19.17 20.54
CA ARG A 422 -5.57 17.78 20.03
C ARG A 422 -4.22 17.12 20.24
N GLU A 423 -4.23 15.87 20.66
CA GLU A 423 -3.05 15.04 20.80
C GLU A 423 -3.15 13.81 19.90
N GLY A 424 -2.14 13.58 19.12
CA GLY A 424 -1.97 12.44 18.25
C GLY A 424 -0.53 11.93 18.27
N ARG A 425 -0.07 11.40 17.16
CA ARG A 425 1.33 10.97 16.99
C ARG A 425 1.96 11.67 15.80
N GLU A 426 3.27 11.87 15.85
CA GLU A 426 4.08 12.44 14.78
C GLU A 426 5.04 11.43 14.17
N GLY A 427 5.47 11.68 12.93
CA GLY A 427 6.60 11.02 12.29
C GLY A 427 7.89 11.79 12.59
N ASN A 428 8.94 11.05 12.89
CA ASN A 428 10.25 11.60 13.25
C ASN A 428 11.25 11.49 12.08
N LEU A 429 12.42 12.09 12.21
CA LEU A 429 13.58 11.82 11.37
C LEU A 429 14.47 10.80 12.09
N VAL A 430 14.56 9.58 11.57
CA VAL A 430 15.42 8.53 12.13
C VAL A 430 16.70 8.46 11.30
N ILE A 431 17.84 8.73 11.94
CA ILE A 431 19.15 8.73 11.30
C ILE A 431 19.95 7.55 11.84
N PHE A 432 20.29 6.61 10.98
CA PHE A 432 21.19 5.50 11.30
C PHE A 432 22.62 5.91 10.97
N VAL A 433 23.49 5.86 11.96
CA VAL A 433 24.93 6.12 11.84
C VAL A 433 25.64 4.80 12.01
N VAL A 434 26.07 4.21 10.90
CA VAL A 434 26.55 2.82 10.82
C VAL A 434 28.05 2.79 10.61
N ASP A 435 28.73 2.03 11.49
CA ASP A 435 30.15 1.73 11.35
C ASP A 435 30.39 0.74 10.22
N ALA A 436 31.16 1.17 9.23
CA ALA A 436 31.55 0.36 8.07
C ALA A 436 33.06 0.00 8.11
N SER A 437 33.67 0.01 9.29
CA SER A 437 35.10 -0.28 9.47
C SER A 437 35.47 -1.74 9.30
N GLY A 438 36.78 -2.03 9.14
CA GLY A 438 37.29 -3.39 8.89
C GLY A 438 37.11 -4.38 10.05
N SER A 439 36.93 -3.91 11.30
CA SER A 439 36.63 -4.75 12.46
C SER A 439 35.24 -5.38 12.41
N MET A 440 34.32 -4.76 11.65
CA MET A 440 33.00 -5.25 11.34
C MET A 440 32.99 -6.29 10.21
N ALA A 441 34.13 -6.54 9.54
CA ALA A 441 34.25 -7.43 8.39
C ALA A 441 34.13 -8.94 8.73
N ALA A 442 33.98 -9.33 10.00
CA ALA A 442 33.57 -10.69 10.36
C ALA A 442 32.13 -10.91 9.84
N ARG A 443 31.99 -11.69 8.78
CA ARG A 443 30.75 -11.90 7.98
C ARG A 443 29.47 -12.08 8.80
N ASP A 444 29.55 -12.77 9.93
CA ASP A 444 28.38 -13.03 10.79
C ASP A 444 27.92 -11.79 11.57
N ARG A 445 28.86 -10.89 11.93
CA ARG A 445 28.52 -9.62 12.59
C ARG A 445 27.89 -8.62 11.61
N MET A 446 28.37 -8.58 10.38
CA MET A 446 27.78 -7.75 9.31
C MET A 446 26.37 -8.20 8.95
N ALA A 447 26.12 -9.51 8.88
CA ALA A 447 24.77 -10.03 8.66
C ALA A 447 23.82 -9.63 9.81
N ALA A 448 24.28 -9.70 11.06
CA ALA A 448 23.50 -9.29 12.23
C ALA A 448 23.22 -7.77 12.26
N VAL A 449 24.23 -6.93 11.94
CA VAL A 449 24.08 -5.46 11.89
C VAL A 449 23.21 -5.05 10.71
N SER A 450 23.38 -5.68 9.55
CA SER A 450 22.53 -5.45 8.39
C SER A 450 21.08 -5.85 8.70
N GLY A 451 20.83 -7.02 9.31
CA GLY A 451 19.52 -7.46 9.75
C GLY A 451 18.88 -6.54 10.79
N ALA A 452 19.65 -6.07 11.77
CA ALA A 452 19.17 -5.11 12.77
C ALA A 452 18.86 -3.73 12.14
N THR A 453 19.73 -3.25 11.25
CA THR A 453 19.51 -2.00 10.49
C THR A 453 18.27 -2.10 9.61
N LEU A 454 18.09 -3.20 8.91
CA LEU A 454 16.93 -3.47 8.09
C LEU A 454 15.64 -3.53 8.91
N SER A 455 15.68 -4.20 10.06
CA SER A 455 14.54 -4.30 10.98
C SER A 455 14.15 -2.93 11.57
N LEU A 456 15.13 -2.11 11.93
CA LEU A 456 14.93 -0.73 12.42
C LEU A 456 14.45 0.20 11.30
N LEU A 457 14.94 0.05 10.09
CA LEU A 457 14.46 0.74 8.90
C LEU A 457 13.00 0.39 8.62
N ARG A 458 12.62 -0.88 8.72
CA ARG A 458 11.25 -1.34 8.57
C ARG A 458 10.31 -0.74 9.62
N ASP A 459 10.72 -0.71 10.90
CA ASP A 459 9.94 -0.07 11.98
C ASP A 459 9.74 1.43 11.72
N ALA A 460 10.81 2.14 11.34
CA ALA A 460 10.73 3.56 11.01
C ALA A 460 9.76 3.82 9.84
N TYR A 461 9.79 2.94 8.87
CA TYR A 461 8.95 3.00 7.69
C TYR A 461 7.46 2.83 8.02
N GLN A 462 7.12 1.77 8.78
CA GLN A 462 5.74 1.51 9.22
C GLN A 462 5.15 2.65 10.06
N ARG A 463 6.02 3.50 10.63
CA ARG A 463 5.64 4.65 11.46
C ARG A 463 5.57 5.98 10.73
N ARG A 464 5.76 6.00 9.41
CA ARG A 464 5.81 7.22 8.57
C ARG A 464 6.91 8.19 8.96
N ASP A 465 8.04 7.67 9.38
CA ASP A 465 9.23 8.46 9.64
C ASP A 465 9.98 8.76 8.33
N LYS A 466 10.79 9.82 8.34
CA LYS A 466 11.87 9.96 7.38
C LYS A 466 13.08 9.21 7.89
N VAL A 467 13.73 8.47 7.00
CA VAL A 467 14.92 7.70 7.34
C VAL A 467 16.12 8.24 6.58
N ALA A 468 17.25 8.35 7.26
CA ALA A 468 18.55 8.64 6.67
C ALA A 468 19.58 7.61 7.16
N VAL A 469 20.55 7.29 6.31
CA VAL A 469 21.64 6.38 6.65
C VAL A 469 22.97 7.06 6.34
N ILE A 470 23.84 7.09 7.34
CA ILE A 470 25.19 7.63 7.27
C ILE A 470 26.14 6.49 7.58
N THR A 471 27.11 6.27 6.73
CA THR A 471 28.20 5.32 6.97
C THR A 471 29.49 6.08 7.25
N PHE A 472 30.27 5.60 8.21
CA PHE A 472 31.58 6.16 8.48
C PHE A 472 32.67 5.09 8.40
N ARG A 473 33.77 5.40 7.70
CA ARG A 473 34.90 4.51 7.49
C ARG A 473 36.19 5.30 7.15
N GLN A 474 37.36 4.70 7.37
CA GLN A 474 38.66 5.25 7.02
C GLN A 474 38.92 6.64 7.64
N HIS A 475 38.68 7.71 6.92
CA HIS A 475 38.93 9.08 7.33
C HIS A 475 37.71 9.99 7.22
N GLY A 476 36.51 9.46 6.96
CA GLY A 476 35.32 10.28 6.76
C GLY A 476 34.00 9.60 6.96
N ALA A 477 32.94 10.40 6.90
CA ALA A 477 31.57 9.94 6.89
C ALA A 477 30.88 10.30 5.58
N ARG A 478 30.00 9.41 5.10
CA ARG A 478 29.23 9.60 3.86
C ARG A 478 27.75 9.40 4.14
N VAL A 479 26.90 10.32 3.65
CA VAL A 479 25.46 10.12 3.63
C VAL A 479 25.13 9.14 2.51
N LEU A 480 24.88 7.89 2.89
CA LEU A 480 24.51 6.82 1.96
C LEU A 480 23.08 7.01 1.48
N LEU A 481 22.16 7.29 2.43
CA LEU A 481 20.76 7.57 2.18
C LEU A 481 20.40 8.94 2.78
N PRO A 482 20.08 9.95 1.96
CA PRO A 482 19.52 11.20 2.47
C PRO A 482 18.12 11.00 3.04
N PRO A 483 17.62 11.92 3.89
CA PRO A 483 16.28 11.81 4.49
C PRO A 483 15.20 11.52 3.45
N THR A 484 14.57 10.36 3.56
CA THR A 484 13.51 9.91 2.66
C THR A 484 12.44 9.12 3.42
N SER A 485 11.22 9.18 2.94
CA SER A 485 10.12 8.31 3.33
C SER A 485 9.88 7.19 2.29
N SER A 486 10.68 7.10 1.23
CA SER A 486 10.53 6.11 0.17
C SER A 486 11.42 4.88 0.37
N VAL A 487 10.82 3.69 0.46
CA VAL A 487 11.53 2.39 0.52
C VAL A 487 12.32 2.16 -0.76
N HIS A 488 11.74 2.53 -1.88
CA HIS A 488 12.36 2.34 -3.18
C HIS A 488 13.70 3.06 -3.29
N ILE A 489 13.76 4.34 -2.84
CA ILE A 489 15.01 5.11 -2.81
C ILE A 489 16.00 4.50 -1.80
N ALA A 490 15.50 4.08 -0.62
CA ALA A 490 16.31 3.46 0.41
C ALA A 490 16.97 2.17 -0.11
N ARG A 491 16.19 1.28 -0.73
CA ARG A 491 16.67 0.06 -1.34
C ARG A 491 17.77 0.31 -2.38
N ARG A 492 17.49 1.14 -3.39
CA ARG A 492 18.42 1.42 -4.50
C ARG A 492 19.77 1.97 -4.02
N ARG A 493 19.83 2.62 -2.85
CA ARG A 493 21.06 3.18 -2.29
C ARG A 493 21.74 2.27 -1.30
N LEU A 494 21.02 1.44 -0.55
CA LEU A 494 21.59 0.54 0.45
C LEU A 494 22.21 -0.73 -0.14
N THR A 495 21.83 -1.14 -1.35
CA THR A 495 22.49 -2.26 -2.07
C THR A 495 23.97 -1.99 -2.43
N ARG A 496 24.46 -0.75 -2.31
CA ARG A 496 25.84 -0.35 -2.60
C ARG A 496 26.64 -0.11 -1.32
N PHE A 497 26.75 -1.13 -0.49
CA PHE A 497 27.43 -1.03 0.80
C PHE A 497 28.86 -1.59 0.72
N ASP A 498 29.86 -0.71 0.72
CA ASP A 498 31.28 -1.08 0.77
C ASP A 498 31.81 -1.02 2.20
N THR A 499 32.59 -2.00 2.64
CA THR A 499 33.15 -2.12 3.98
C THR A 499 34.68 -2.07 3.98
N GLY A 500 35.28 -1.54 5.07
CA GLY A 500 36.72 -1.57 5.33
C GLY A 500 37.31 -0.27 5.88
N GLY A 501 38.39 -0.34 6.68
CA GLY A 501 39.17 0.77 7.20
C GLY A 501 38.99 1.08 8.70
N LYS A 502 39.45 2.26 9.14
CA LYS A 502 39.37 2.75 10.54
C LYS A 502 37.98 3.31 10.87
N THR A 503 37.69 3.52 12.17
CA THR A 503 36.38 3.93 12.73
C THR A 503 36.38 5.42 13.14
N PRO A 504 36.05 6.38 12.23
CA PRO A 504 35.99 7.80 12.59
C PRO A 504 34.58 8.18 13.09
N LEU A 505 34.21 7.77 14.30
CA LEU A 505 32.88 7.98 14.89
C LEU A 505 32.51 9.48 14.96
N ALA A 506 33.47 10.37 15.30
CA ALA A 506 33.22 11.81 15.36
C ALA A 506 32.70 12.37 14.03
N GLN A 507 33.25 11.93 12.90
CA GLN A 507 32.83 12.35 11.56
C GLN A 507 31.41 11.88 11.25
N GLY A 508 31.05 10.65 11.69
CA GLY A 508 29.70 10.12 11.57
C GLY A 508 28.67 10.98 12.30
N LEU A 509 28.97 11.38 13.54
CA LEU A 509 28.08 12.22 14.34
C LEU A 509 27.98 13.66 13.80
N LEU A 510 29.07 14.23 13.29
CA LEU A 510 29.04 15.53 12.63
C LEU A 510 28.18 15.52 11.36
N ALA A 511 28.31 14.49 10.56
CA ALA A 511 27.47 14.31 9.37
C ALA A 511 25.97 14.15 9.76
N ALA A 512 25.67 13.44 10.85
CA ALA A 512 24.29 13.32 11.35
C ALA A 512 23.74 14.67 11.81
N ARG A 513 24.54 15.47 12.54
CA ARG A 513 24.16 16.83 12.92
C ARG A 513 23.82 17.69 11.70
N ASP A 514 24.64 17.64 10.67
CA ASP A 514 24.43 18.43 9.45
C ASP A 514 23.16 18.01 8.70
N VAL A 515 22.81 16.72 8.71
CA VAL A 515 21.54 16.23 8.19
C VAL A 515 20.36 16.77 9.00
N VAL A 516 20.46 16.74 10.34
CA VAL A 516 19.41 17.30 11.23
C VAL A 516 19.21 18.79 10.97
N VAL A 517 20.30 19.56 10.88
CA VAL A 517 20.23 21.01 10.64
C VAL A 517 19.55 21.32 9.31
N ARG A 518 19.92 20.60 8.24
CA ARG A 518 19.29 20.78 6.92
C ARG A 518 17.80 20.40 6.92
N GLU A 519 17.44 19.33 7.62
CA GLU A 519 16.03 18.91 7.68
C GLU A 519 15.19 19.86 8.53
N LYS A 520 15.75 20.44 9.61
CA LYS A 520 15.09 21.47 10.42
C LYS A 520 14.77 22.76 9.66
N VAL A 521 15.54 23.08 8.62
CA VAL A 521 15.22 24.22 7.73
C VAL A 521 13.95 23.94 6.92
N ARG A 522 13.71 22.66 6.54
CA ARG A 522 12.54 22.24 5.76
C ARG A 522 11.31 21.97 6.62
N ASP A 523 11.53 21.41 7.80
CA ASP A 523 10.48 21.03 8.75
C ASP A 523 10.98 21.28 10.19
N PRO A 524 10.82 22.53 10.70
CA PRO A 524 11.34 22.93 12.02
C PRO A 524 10.79 22.11 13.18
N ALA A 525 9.55 21.62 13.06
CA ALA A 525 8.88 20.87 14.10
C ALA A 525 9.25 19.38 14.13
N ARG A 526 9.91 18.85 13.08
CA ARG A 526 10.26 17.43 13.00
C ARG A 526 11.40 17.11 13.95
N ARG A 527 11.14 16.21 14.90
CA ARG A 527 12.13 15.74 15.87
C ARG A 527 13.01 14.66 15.27
N ALA A 528 14.32 14.74 15.52
CA ALA A 528 15.30 13.77 15.04
C ALA A 528 15.63 12.75 16.12
N LEU A 529 15.83 11.49 15.71
CA LEU A 529 16.32 10.38 16.50
C LEU A 529 17.57 9.84 15.78
N VAL A 530 18.72 9.86 16.46
CA VAL A 530 19.96 9.32 15.93
C VAL A 530 20.23 7.97 16.58
N VAL A 531 20.41 6.93 15.77
CA VAL A 531 20.72 5.56 16.17
C VAL A 531 22.12 5.24 15.69
N VAL A 532 23.06 5.05 16.63
CA VAL A 532 24.46 4.73 16.32
C VAL A 532 24.67 3.23 16.43
N LEU A 533 25.16 2.62 15.37
CA LEU A 533 25.48 1.21 15.27
C LEU A 533 27.01 1.06 15.11
N THR A 534 27.70 0.72 16.19
CA THR A 534 29.16 0.59 16.27
C THR A 534 29.55 -0.50 17.25
N ASP A 535 30.73 -1.08 17.08
CA ASP A 535 31.33 -2.02 18.03
C ASP A 535 31.94 -1.33 19.26
N GLY A 536 31.85 0.00 19.34
CA GLY A 536 32.34 0.81 20.44
C GLY A 536 33.85 1.11 20.42
N ARG A 537 34.57 0.70 19.36
CA ARG A 537 36.01 0.94 19.22
C ARG A 537 36.26 2.12 18.29
N ALA A 538 36.39 3.33 18.84
CA ALA A 538 36.81 4.48 18.06
C ALA A 538 38.35 4.41 17.83
N THR A 539 38.76 4.04 16.62
CA THR A 539 40.17 3.89 16.25
C THR A 539 40.73 5.07 15.43
N GLY A 540 39.89 6.07 15.16
CA GLY A 540 40.23 7.29 14.44
C GLY A 540 39.83 8.51 15.28
N GLY A 541 40.75 9.14 15.92
CA GLY A 541 40.59 10.42 16.60
C GLY A 541 41.26 11.56 15.86
N PRO A 542 41.09 12.83 16.38
CA PRO A 542 39.90 13.56 16.74
C PRO A 542 39.12 13.99 15.59
#